data_998500ff0c93eb1df2a3e98419aaff45
#
_entry.id   998500ff0c93eb1df2a3e98419aaff45
#
_cell.length_a   1.000
_cell.length_b   1.000
_cell.length_c   1.000
_cell.angle_alpha   90.00
_cell.angle_beta   90.00
_cell.angle_gamma   90.00
#
_symmetry.space_group_name_H-M   'P 1'
#
loop_
_entity.id
_entity.type
_entity.pdbx_description
1 polymer ?
#
loop_
_entity_poly.entity_id
_entity_poly.type
_entity_poly.pdbx_seq_one_letter_code
_entity_poly.pdbx_strand_id
1 'polypeptide(L)'
;MIEQNEIDEKLLAYLLDELDDVEREEVKAWLEESECNKEYFREFQREHLEFQWGVYAREVKSDFNVLRKKLRKHSSLQVWYGVAVAVVILLSVGGMLLWNSGEIEEKPVQVAKKVTIQPGKSQAILVLSSGEEVAMGNVSRQLEEKDGTSVVVSETGRISYQSAEGKGGITKDTARVMNRLVIPRGGEFNLTLSDGTHVWLNAETELRYPVQFNGKERVVYLKGEAYFEVSKNKEKPFLVQVDDMSVKVYGTEFNVNTYNNIETVLVTGSVSMNQGGKEVLLKPNQKGVFDQVSGKITVADVDVLAYVSWKNGDFIFRNESLNSIMDKLSRWYGLEVLYQDARLQNVRLSGNLKRYKDVRELFVSFEKISDARFKVQGNKVIVSSK
;
A
#
# COMPACT_ATOMS: atom_id res chain seq x y z
N MET A 1 16.31 -8.53 -35.92
CA MET A 1 16.13 -9.21 -34.63
C MET A 1 15.75 -8.09 -33.64
N ILE A 2 14.51 -8.03 -33.24
CA ILE A 2 14.05 -7.09 -32.20
C ILE A 2 14.74 -7.54 -30.92
N GLU A 3 15.37 -6.62 -30.17
CA GLU A 3 15.96 -7.00 -28.87
C GLU A 3 14.85 -7.47 -27.92
N GLN A 4 15.12 -8.50 -27.12
CA GLN A 4 14.12 -9.15 -26.23
C GLN A 4 13.37 -8.12 -25.36
N ASN A 5 14.07 -7.10 -24.88
CA ASN A 5 13.48 -6.04 -24.06
C ASN A 5 12.45 -5.17 -24.82
N GLU A 6 12.66 -4.95 -26.13
CA GLU A 6 11.75 -4.14 -26.95
C GLU A 6 10.43 -4.87 -27.22
N ILE A 7 10.48 -6.20 -27.42
CA ILE A 7 9.26 -7.00 -27.61
C ILE A 7 8.47 -7.08 -26.31
N ASP A 8 9.13 -7.21 -25.16
CA ASP A 8 8.46 -7.28 -23.85
C ASP A 8 7.72 -5.98 -23.51
N GLU A 9 8.29 -4.82 -23.83
CA GLU A 9 7.62 -3.52 -23.69
C GLU A 9 6.40 -3.43 -24.60
N LYS A 10 6.51 -3.85 -25.86
CA LYS A 10 5.37 -3.87 -26.80
C LYS A 10 4.28 -4.87 -26.37
N LEU A 11 4.67 -6.05 -25.89
CA LEU A 11 3.72 -7.03 -25.37
C LEU A 11 2.99 -6.53 -24.13
N LEU A 12 3.69 -5.82 -23.24
CA LEU A 12 3.07 -5.21 -22.07
C LEU A 12 2.09 -4.11 -22.47
N ALA A 13 2.49 -3.20 -23.36
CA ALA A 13 1.61 -2.14 -23.87
C ALA A 13 0.40 -2.71 -24.66
N TYR A 14 0.59 -3.83 -25.39
CA TYR A 14 -0.49 -4.57 -26.05
C TYR A 14 -1.52 -5.11 -25.02
N LEU A 15 -1.05 -5.66 -23.90
CA LEU A 15 -1.90 -6.16 -22.83
C LEU A 15 -2.60 -5.03 -22.08
N LEU A 16 -2.01 -3.84 -22.04
CA LEU A 16 -2.56 -2.65 -21.38
C LEU A 16 -3.52 -1.85 -22.26
N ASP A 17 -3.71 -2.27 -23.52
CA ASP A 17 -4.49 -1.54 -24.53
C ASP A 17 -3.96 -0.11 -24.77
N GLU A 18 -2.63 0.07 -24.66
CA GLU A 18 -1.94 1.35 -24.75
C GLU A 18 -1.24 1.56 -26.10
N LEU A 19 -1.25 0.53 -27.01
CA LEU A 19 -0.69 0.62 -28.34
C LEU A 19 -1.61 1.35 -29.31
N ASP A 20 -1.03 2.08 -30.25
CA ASP A 20 -1.74 2.58 -31.40
C ASP A 20 -2.11 1.45 -32.40
N ASP A 21 -2.92 1.79 -33.43
CA ASP A 21 -3.41 0.79 -34.40
C ASP A 21 -2.26 0.14 -35.21
N VAL A 22 -1.17 0.85 -35.46
CA VAL A 22 -0.02 0.35 -36.24
C VAL A 22 0.81 -0.62 -35.39
N GLU A 23 1.14 -0.22 -34.18
CA GLU A 23 1.91 -1.05 -33.24
C GLU A 23 1.13 -2.33 -32.85
N ARG A 24 -0.20 -2.22 -32.74
CA ARG A 24 -1.09 -3.36 -32.48
C ARG A 24 -1.05 -4.41 -33.58
N GLU A 25 -1.05 -3.97 -34.85
CA GLU A 25 -0.92 -4.89 -35.99
C GLU A 25 0.50 -5.50 -36.07
N GLU A 26 1.55 -4.79 -35.67
CA GLU A 26 2.91 -5.34 -35.56
C GLU A 26 3.00 -6.47 -34.55
N VAL A 27 2.39 -6.31 -33.36
CA VAL A 27 2.35 -7.35 -32.34
C VAL A 27 1.53 -8.56 -32.81
N LYS A 28 0.40 -8.35 -33.49
CA LYS A 28 -0.39 -9.45 -34.07
C LYS A 28 0.41 -10.22 -35.14
N ALA A 29 1.09 -9.51 -36.03
CA ALA A 29 1.94 -10.14 -37.06
C ALA A 29 3.06 -10.96 -36.41
N TRP A 30 3.71 -10.43 -35.38
CA TRP A 30 4.73 -11.15 -34.63
C TRP A 30 4.18 -12.41 -33.94
N LEU A 31 2.96 -12.36 -33.39
CA LEU A 31 2.30 -13.53 -32.80
C LEU A 31 1.97 -14.62 -33.84
N GLU A 32 1.62 -14.21 -35.08
CA GLU A 32 1.30 -15.15 -36.15
C GLU A 32 2.56 -15.75 -36.82
N GLU A 33 3.73 -15.16 -36.63
CA GLU A 33 4.99 -15.56 -37.26
C GLU A 33 5.46 -16.95 -36.82
N SER A 34 5.22 -17.34 -35.54
CA SER A 34 5.59 -18.66 -35.03
C SER A 34 4.76 -19.12 -33.84
N GLU A 35 4.63 -20.47 -33.68
CA GLU A 35 4.02 -21.04 -32.47
C GLU A 35 4.87 -20.75 -31.22
N CYS A 36 6.18 -20.56 -31.36
CA CYS A 36 7.08 -20.18 -30.26
C CYS A 36 6.73 -18.78 -29.73
N ASN A 37 6.41 -17.82 -30.62
CA ASN A 37 5.99 -16.47 -30.23
C ASN A 37 4.64 -16.50 -29.50
N LYS A 38 3.71 -17.36 -29.92
CA LYS A 38 2.43 -17.56 -29.23
C LYS A 38 2.62 -18.19 -27.83
N GLU A 39 3.56 -19.14 -27.73
CA GLU A 39 3.86 -19.79 -26.45
C GLU A 39 4.58 -18.83 -25.50
N TYR A 40 5.53 -18.04 -26.02
CA TYR A 40 6.17 -16.94 -25.30
C TYR A 40 5.13 -15.91 -24.81
N PHE A 41 4.19 -15.50 -25.67
CA PHE A 41 3.14 -14.57 -25.28
C PHE A 41 2.20 -15.17 -24.24
N ARG A 42 1.85 -16.47 -24.31
CA ARG A 42 1.06 -17.13 -23.26
C ARG A 42 1.79 -17.17 -21.93
N GLU A 43 3.11 -17.38 -21.95
CA GLU A 43 3.94 -17.38 -20.75
C GLU A 43 4.10 -15.95 -20.20
N PHE A 44 4.35 -14.99 -21.08
CA PHE A 44 4.35 -13.56 -20.77
C PHE A 44 2.98 -13.10 -20.24
N GLN A 45 1.89 -13.53 -20.84
CA GLN A 45 0.55 -13.32 -20.32
C GLN A 45 0.39 -13.94 -18.94
N ARG A 46 0.84 -15.15 -18.71
CA ARG A 46 0.74 -15.83 -17.40
C ARG A 46 1.54 -15.07 -16.33
N GLU A 47 2.70 -14.56 -16.67
CA GLU A 47 3.52 -13.74 -15.78
C GLU A 47 2.95 -12.34 -15.56
N HIS A 48 2.25 -11.76 -16.56
CA HIS A 48 1.79 -10.38 -16.54
C HIS A 48 0.27 -10.24 -16.47
N LEU A 49 -0.55 -11.25 -16.86
CA LEU A 49 -2.02 -11.22 -16.84
C LEU A 49 -2.66 -11.74 -15.54
N GLU A 50 -1.91 -12.26 -14.63
CA GLU A 50 -2.41 -12.27 -13.24
C GLU A 50 -2.80 -10.86 -12.78
N PHE A 51 -2.72 -9.88 -13.70
CA PHE A 51 -2.62 -8.44 -13.48
C PHE A 51 -3.78 -7.58 -13.93
N GLN A 52 -4.58 -7.97 -14.90
CA GLN A 52 -5.59 -7.08 -15.51
C GLN A 52 -7.04 -7.43 -15.20
N TRP A 53 -7.41 -7.69 -13.97
CA TRP A 53 -8.84 -7.82 -13.61
C TRP A 53 -9.54 -6.46 -13.34
N GLY A 54 -8.87 -5.35 -13.54
CA GLY A 54 -9.47 -4.01 -13.37
C GLY A 54 -10.29 -3.51 -14.58
N VAL A 55 -10.12 -4.06 -15.78
CA VAL A 55 -10.72 -3.52 -17.02
C VAL A 55 -11.98 -4.26 -17.47
N TYR A 56 -12.15 -5.54 -17.15
CA TYR A 56 -13.27 -6.34 -17.66
C TYR A 56 -14.60 -6.22 -16.89
N ALA A 57 -14.68 -5.43 -15.82
CA ALA A 57 -15.97 -5.18 -15.14
C ALA A 57 -16.94 -4.27 -15.92
N ARG A 58 -16.57 -3.79 -17.12
CA ARG A 58 -17.39 -2.85 -17.90
C ARG A 58 -18.35 -3.50 -18.90
N GLU A 59 -18.19 -4.77 -19.25
CA GLU A 59 -19.01 -5.43 -20.30
C GLU A 59 -20.13 -6.34 -19.81
N VAL A 60 -20.30 -6.60 -18.53
CA VAL A 60 -21.38 -7.49 -18.02
C VAL A 60 -22.74 -6.77 -17.88
N LYS A 61 -22.91 -5.57 -18.41
CA LYS A 61 -24.21 -4.85 -18.38
C LYS A 61 -25.17 -5.20 -19.51
N SER A 62 -24.81 -6.03 -20.49
CA SER A 62 -25.68 -6.29 -21.65
C SER A 62 -26.63 -7.48 -21.52
N ASP A 63 -26.40 -8.44 -20.66
CA ASP A 63 -27.16 -9.69 -20.64
C ASP A 63 -28.44 -9.69 -19.79
N PHE A 64 -28.62 -8.71 -18.92
CA PHE A 64 -29.86 -8.61 -18.12
C PHE A 64 -31.10 -8.23 -18.94
N ASN A 65 -30.95 -7.57 -20.09
CA ASN A 65 -32.07 -7.17 -20.95
C ASN A 65 -32.61 -8.32 -21.83
N VAL A 66 -31.83 -9.36 -22.06
CA VAL A 66 -32.21 -10.54 -22.84
C VAL A 66 -33.09 -11.50 -22.01
N LEU A 67 -32.80 -11.63 -20.73
CA LEU A 67 -33.59 -12.45 -19.79
C LEU A 67 -34.98 -11.85 -19.54
N ARG A 68 -35.12 -10.53 -19.53
CA ARG A 68 -36.40 -9.85 -19.30
C ARG A 68 -37.39 -10.02 -20.45
N LYS A 69 -36.92 -10.31 -21.66
CA LYS A 69 -37.77 -10.53 -22.86
C LYS A 69 -38.34 -11.94 -22.96
N LYS A 70 -37.77 -12.95 -22.31
CA LYS A 70 -38.22 -14.35 -22.34
C LYS A 70 -39.36 -14.69 -21.37
N LEU A 71 -39.62 -13.84 -20.38
CA LEU A 71 -40.64 -14.07 -19.34
C LEU A 71 -42.01 -13.42 -19.67
N ARG A 72 -42.20 -12.92 -20.88
CA ARG A 72 -43.47 -12.25 -21.29
C ARG A 72 -44.18 -13.02 -22.38
N LYS A 73 -44.72 -14.22 -22.03
CA LYS A 73 -45.78 -14.84 -22.87
C LYS A 73 -46.72 -15.71 -22.02
N HIS A 74 -48.00 -15.34 -22.16
CA HIS A 74 -49.22 -16.02 -21.72
C HIS A 74 -49.68 -15.87 -20.27
N SER A 75 -50.63 -14.98 -20.06
CA SER A 75 -51.74 -15.23 -19.13
C SER A 75 -53.04 -14.73 -19.74
N SER A 76 -54.03 -15.61 -19.85
CA SER A 76 -55.38 -15.29 -20.31
C SER A 76 -56.08 -14.44 -19.24
N LEU A 77 -56.89 -13.45 -19.68
CA LEU A 77 -57.60 -12.49 -18.83
C LEU A 77 -58.51 -13.14 -17.75
N GLN A 78 -58.96 -14.38 -17.96
CA GLN A 78 -59.90 -15.07 -17.07
C GLN A 78 -59.33 -15.50 -15.72
N VAL A 79 -58.00 -15.68 -15.62
CA VAL A 79 -57.32 -16.05 -14.33
C VAL A 79 -57.19 -14.85 -13.40
N TRP A 80 -57.20 -13.63 -13.92
CA TRP A 80 -57.02 -12.41 -13.16
C TRP A 80 -58.20 -12.03 -12.25
N TYR A 81 -59.44 -12.38 -12.65
CA TYR A 81 -60.63 -12.08 -11.83
C TYR A 81 -60.67 -12.94 -10.56
N GLY A 82 -60.27 -14.20 -10.64
CA GLY A 82 -60.16 -15.10 -9.45
C GLY A 82 -59.08 -14.64 -8.47
N VAL A 83 -57.97 -14.16 -8.95
CA VAL A 83 -56.85 -13.65 -8.12
C VAL A 83 -57.23 -12.32 -7.47
N ALA A 84 -57.96 -11.43 -8.17
CA ALA A 84 -58.36 -10.13 -7.62
C ALA A 84 -59.31 -10.28 -6.42
N VAL A 85 -60.28 -11.22 -6.49
CA VAL A 85 -61.20 -11.50 -5.38
C VAL A 85 -60.46 -12.09 -4.17
N ALA A 86 -59.54 -13.01 -4.39
CA ALA A 86 -58.71 -13.61 -3.30
C ALA A 86 -57.80 -12.56 -2.61
N VAL A 87 -57.23 -11.64 -3.37
CA VAL A 87 -56.40 -10.56 -2.83
C VAL A 87 -57.24 -9.56 -2.00
N VAL A 88 -58.47 -9.23 -2.41
CA VAL A 88 -59.36 -8.33 -1.62
C VAL A 88 -59.76 -8.98 -0.31
N ILE A 89 -60.05 -10.28 -0.30
CA ILE A 89 -60.37 -11.01 0.95
C ILE A 89 -59.14 -11.10 1.86
N LEU A 90 -57.95 -11.37 1.33
CA LEU A 90 -56.72 -11.39 2.09
C LEU A 90 -56.35 -10.01 2.64
N LEU A 91 -56.56 -8.94 1.89
CA LEU A 91 -56.32 -7.56 2.36
C LEU A 91 -57.32 -7.12 3.44
N SER A 92 -58.58 -7.53 3.32
CA SER A 92 -59.62 -7.18 4.34
C SER A 92 -59.40 -7.97 5.66
N VAL A 93 -59.05 -9.26 5.58
CA VAL A 93 -58.72 -10.06 6.78
C VAL A 93 -57.37 -9.64 7.34
N GLY A 94 -56.37 -9.37 6.49
CA GLY A 94 -55.07 -8.85 6.88
C GLY A 94 -55.17 -7.46 7.55
N GLY A 95 -55.98 -6.57 6.96
CA GLY A 95 -56.22 -5.24 7.52
C GLY A 95 -56.93 -5.30 8.91
N MET A 96 -57.87 -6.25 9.10
CA MET A 96 -58.54 -6.42 10.39
C MET A 96 -57.63 -7.01 11.48
N LEU A 97 -56.71 -7.90 11.10
CA LEU A 97 -55.67 -8.44 11.97
C LEU A 97 -54.59 -7.40 12.35
N LEU A 98 -54.25 -6.51 11.41
CA LEU A 98 -53.28 -5.45 11.63
C LEU A 98 -53.86 -4.30 12.48
N TRP A 99 -55.18 -4.05 12.40
CA TRP A 99 -55.83 -3.04 13.24
C TRP A 99 -55.97 -3.47 14.71
N ASN A 100 -56.01 -4.78 14.98
CA ASN A 100 -56.09 -5.31 16.33
C ASN A 100 -54.74 -5.67 16.97
N SER A 101 -53.65 -5.52 16.25
CA SER A 101 -52.30 -5.64 16.80
C SER A 101 -51.92 -4.29 17.41
N GLY A 102 -52.03 -4.18 18.72
CA GLY A 102 -51.54 -3.04 19.50
C GLY A 102 -50.10 -2.72 19.09
N GLU A 103 -49.78 -1.43 19.17
CA GLU A 103 -48.47 -0.84 18.86
C GLU A 103 -47.33 -1.73 19.37
N ILE A 104 -46.74 -2.48 18.45
CA ILE A 104 -45.41 -3.08 18.69
C ILE A 104 -44.46 -1.88 18.53
N GLU A 105 -43.99 -1.37 19.65
CA GLU A 105 -42.88 -0.43 19.72
C GLU A 105 -41.68 -1.05 18.96
N GLU A 106 -41.55 -0.77 17.69
CA GLU A 106 -40.37 -1.10 16.92
C GLU A 106 -39.21 -0.31 17.54
N LYS A 107 -38.47 -0.96 18.45
CA LYS A 107 -37.16 -0.47 18.80
C LYS A 107 -36.39 -0.32 17.49
N PRO A 108 -35.84 0.88 17.20
CA PRO A 108 -35.10 1.08 15.96
C PRO A 108 -34.01 0.02 15.91
N VAL A 109 -34.10 -0.91 14.95
CA VAL A 109 -33.04 -1.81 14.62
C VAL A 109 -31.88 -0.90 14.27
N GLN A 110 -30.90 -0.82 15.16
CA GLN A 110 -29.63 -0.17 14.85
C GLN A 110 -29.09 -0.91 13.64
N VAL A 111 -29.29 -0.34 12.46
CA VAL A 111 -28.62 -0.77 11.23
C VAL A 111 -27.14 -0.72 11.55
N ALA A 112 -26.56 -1.89 11.76
CA ALA A 112 -25.13 -2.01 12.04
C ALA A 112 -24.41 -1.18 10.97
N LYS A 113 -23.76 -0.11 11.40
CA LYS A 113 -23.01 0.80 10.51
C LYS A 113 -22.10 -0.09 9.68
N LYS A 114 -22.35 -0.18 8.39
CA LYS A 114 -21.57 -0.99 7.46
C LYS A 114 -20.15 -0.46 7.57
N VAL A 115 -19.30 -1.13 8.34
CA VAL A 115 -17.90 -0.75 8.53
C VAL A 115 -17.25 -0.90 7.17
N THR A 116 -16.98 0.23 6.54
CA THR A 116 -16.30 0.28 5.26
C THR A 116 -14.81 0.36 5.57
N ILE A 117 -14.05 -0.64 5.12
CA ILE A 117 -12.59 -0.60 5.18
C ILE A 117 -12.14 0.55 4.29
N GLN A 118 -11.47 1.52 4.87
CA GLN A 118 -10.91 2.65 4.12
C GLN A 118 -9.43 2.42 3.88
N PRO A 119 -8.91 2.79 2.71
CA PRO A 119 -7.47 2.83 2.49
C PRO A 119 -6.82 3.82 3.45
N GLY A 120 -5.54 3.62 3.69
CA GLY A 120 -4.73 4.54 4.46
C GLY A 120 -4.70 5.94 3.84
N LYS A 121 -4.25 6.91 4.62
CA LYS A 121 -4.19 8.33 4.23
C LYS A 121 -2.93 8.98 4.77
N SER A 122 -2.62 10.19 4.27
CA SER A 122 -1.54 11.00 4.82
C SER A 122 -1.90 11.44 6.24
N GLN A 123 -1.20 10.90 7.24
CA GLN A 123 -1.36 11.23 8.66
C GLN A 123 -0.10 10.85 9.45
N ALA A 124 0.28 11.72 10.37
CA ALA A 124 1.39 11.51 11.28
C ALA A 124 1.19 12.26 12.59
N ILE A 125 1.96 11.93 13.61
CA ILE A 125 2.07 12.68 14.86
C ILE A 125 3.53 13.13 14.99
N LEU A 126 3.74 14.42 14.99
CA LEU A 126 5.05 15.02 15.28
C LEU A 126 5.17 15.24 16.78
N VAL A 127 6.17 14.64 17.38
CA VAL A 127 6.54 14.87 18.79
C VAL A 127 7.77 15.73 18.80
N LEU A 128 7.62 16.97 19.28
CA LEU A 128 8.70 17.95 19.39
C LEU A 128 9.67 17.56 20.51
N SER A 129 10.83 18.18 20.52
CA SER A 129 11.83 17.99 21.60
C SER A 129 11.30 18.41 22.99
N SER A 130 10.25 19.24 23.03
CA SER A 130 9.53 19.60 24.25
C SER A 130 8.71 18.45 24.82
N GLY A 131 8.39 17.43 24.03
CA GLY A 131 7.40 16.40 24.31
C GLY A 131 5.98 16.77 23.86
N GLU A 132 5.77 17.93 23.27
CA GLU A 132 4.50 18.33 22.68
C GLU A 132 4.18 17.45 21.47
N GLU A 133 2.96 16.92 21.41
CA GLU A 133 2.45 16.10 20.30
C GLU A 133 1.57 16.94 19.39
N VAL A 134 1.90 16.96 18.12
CA VAL A 134 1.18 17.71 17.09
C VAL A 134 0.69 16.75 16.02
N ALA A 135 -0.64 16.60 15.91
CA ALA A 135 -1.22 15.81 14.84
C ALA A 135 -0.99 16.53 13.50
N MET A 136 -0.36 15.81 12.57
CA MET A 136 -0.07 16.28 11.22
C MET A 136 -1.24 15.92 10.31
N GLY A 137 -1.79 16.90 9.63
CA GLY A 137 -2.91 16.76 8.70
C GLY A 137 -2.95 17.99 7.80
N ASN A 138 -4.06 18.24 7.12
CA ASN A 138 -4.26 19.33 6.16
C ASN A 138 -4.34 20.74 6.82
N VAL A 139 -3.51 21.02 7.81
CA VAL A 139 -3.50 22.29 8.52
C VAL A 139 -2.09 22.86 8.54
N SER A 140 -1.93 24.06 8.01
CA SER A 140 -0.68 24.82 8.13
C SER A 140 -0.49 25.25 9.58
N ARG A 141 0.69 24.99 10.16
CA ARG A 141 1.05 25.41 11.52
C ARG A 141 2.50 25.87 11.56
N GLN A 142 2.75 26.87 12.39
CA GLN A 142 4.10 27.27 12.78
C GLN A 142 4.29 26.95 14.25
N LEU A 143 5.32 26.21 14.56
CA LEU A 143 5.69 25.76 15.91
C LEU A 143 7.11 26.25 16.19
N GLU A 144 7.48 26.32 17.43
CA GLU A 144 8.83 26.76 17.85
C GLU A 144 9.45 25.68 18.75
N GLU A 145 10.67 25.28 18.41
CA GLU A 145 11.47 24.37 19.22
C GLU A 145 12.15 25.11 20.39
N LYS A 146 12.61 24.35 21.38
CA LYS A 146 13.32 24.88 22.56
C LYS A 146 14.57 25.69 22.22
N ASP A 147 15.18 25.42 21.07
CA ASP A 147 16.38 26.13 20.57
C ASP A 147 16.01 27.37 19.72
N GLY A 148 14.74 27.72 19.60
CA GLY A 148 14.24 28.79 18.78
C GLY A 148 14.09 28.48 17.30
N THR A 149 14.30 27.24 16.88
CA THR A 149 14.05 26.80 15.50
C THR A 149 12.55 26.83 15.22
N SER A 150 12.15 27.53 14.17
CA SER A 150 10.76 27.49 13.69
C SER A 150 10.50 26.24 12.86
N VAL A 151 9.48 25.49 13.24
CA VAL A 151 8.98 24.34 12.49
C VAL A 151 7.73 24.75 11.75
N VAL A 152 7.81 24.82 10.44
CA VAL A 152 6.69 25.18 9.58
C VAL A 152 6.11 23.90 8.98
N VAL A 153 4.86 23.65 9.29
CA VAL A 153 4.06 22.57 8.70
C VAL A 153 3.16 23.19 7.63
N SER A 154 3.30 22.76 6.39
CA SER A 154 2.44 23.23 5.30
C SER A 154 1.12 22.44 5.25
N GLU A 155 0.10 22.99 4.58
CA GLU A 155 -1.19 22.29 4.32
C GLU A 155 -0.99 20.96 3.55
N THR A 156 0.09 20.85 2.77
CA THR A 156 0.46 19.61 2.07
C THR A 156 1.19 18.61 2.95
N GLY A 157 1.29 18.88 4.27
CA GLY A 157 1.98 18.03 5.23
C GLY A 157 3.50 18.12 5.20
N ARG A 158 4.09 19.02 4.40
CA ARG A 158 5.55 19.20 4.38
C ARG A 158 6.02 19.90 5.65
N ILE A 159 6.99 19.30 6.33
CA ILE A 159 7.69 19.90 7.47
C ILE A 159 8.96 20.57 6.96
N SER A 160 9.17 21.84 7.32
CA SER A 160 10.40 22.58 7.07
C SER A 160 10.90 23.23 8.35
N TYR A 161 12.22 23.28 8.50
CA TYR A 161 12.89 23.85 9.66
C TYR A 161 13.58 25.14 9.25
N GLN A 162 13.28 26.23 9.95
CA GLN A 162 13.90 27.54 9.74
C GLN A 162 14.65 27.93 11.00
N SER A 163 15.96 28.05 10.88
CA SER A 163 16.79 28.57 12.00
C SER A 163 16.40 29.98 12.32
N ALA A 164 16.33 30.34 13.59
CA ALA A 164 16.18 31.75 14.01
C ALA A 164 17.42 32.54 13.55
N GLU A 165 17.28 33.31 12.48
CA GLU A 165 18.34 34.24 12.08
C GLU A 165 18.59 35.25 13.20
N GLY A 166 19.80 35.29 13.74
CA GLY A 166 20.29 36.40 14.55
C GLY A 166 20.39 36.21 16.06
N LYS A 167 19.98 35.08 16.66
CA LYS A 167 20.36 34.77 18.04
C LYS A 167 21.54 33.81 18.06
N GLY A 168 22.70 34.33 17.62
CA GLY A 168 23.96 33.61 17.59
C GLY A 168 24.41 33.15 18.96
N GLY A 169 24.11 31.96 19.30
CA GLY A 169 24.67 31.22 20.36
C GLY A 169 24.54 29.75 19.99
N ILE A 170 25.51 29.21 19.22
CA ILE A 170 25.74 27.78 19.17
C ILE A 170 26.12 27.36 20.60
N THR A 171 25.12 27.21 21.47
CA THR A 171 25.33 26.53 22.73
C THR A 171 25.66 25.08 22.37
N LYS A 172 26.71 24.54 22.97
CA LYS A 172 27.17 23.16 22.79
C LYS A 172 26.04 22.11 23.00
N ASP A 173 24.86 22.54 23.41
CA ASP A 173 23.68 21.71 23.70
C ASP A 173 22.66 21.61 22.56
N THR A 174 22.75 22.45 21.50
CA THR A 174 21.85 22.37 20.33
C THR A 174 22.07 21.12 19.49
N ALA A 175 23.13 20.37 19.73
CA ALA A 175 23.42 19.10 19.04
C ALA A 175 22.44 17.95 19.38
N ARG A 176 21.43 18.17 20.25
CA ARG A 176 20.56 17.11 20.77
C ARG A 176 19.07 17.38 20.73
N VAL A 177 18.62 18.42 20.05
CA VAL A 177 17.18 18.64 19.84
C VAL A 177 16.70 17.63 18.82
N MET A 178 16.00 16.60 19.33
CA MET A 178 15.52 15.48 18.53
C MET A 178 14.01 15.53 18.43
N ASN A 179 13.49 15.45 17.22
CA ASN A 179 12.08 15.24 16.95
C ASN A 179 11.81 13.79 16.63
N ARG A 180 10.55 13.40 16.82
CA ARG A 180 10.06 12.07 16.53
C ARG A 180 8.78 12.18 15.70
N LEU A 181 8.77 11.58 14.52
CA LEU A 181 7.60 11.47 13.66
C LEU A 181 7.05 10.06 13.73
N VAL A 182 5.80 9.93 14.16
CA VAL A 182 5.12 8.66 14.34
C VAL A 182 4.00 8.52 13.31
N ILE A 183 4.07 7.49 12.51
CA ILE A 183 3.06 7.15 11.52
C ILE A 183 2.18 6.03 12.09
N PRO A 184 0.89 6.28 12.32
CA PRO A 184 0.00 5.25 12.82
C PRO A 184 -0.31 4.22 11.74
N ARG A 185 -0.99 3.15 12.14
CA ARG A 185 -1.59 2.18 11.22
C ARG A 185 -2.56 2.88 10.28
N GLY A 186 -2.53 2.54 8.99
CA GLY A 186 -3.29 3.24 7.95
C GLY A 186 -2.78 4.64 7.65
N GLY A 187 -1.57 4.97 8.07
CA GLY A 187 -0.91 6.24 7.79
C GLY A 187 0.22 6.12 6.79
N GLU A 188 0.54 7.22 6.16
CA GLU A 188 1.81 7.47 5.48
C GLU A 188 2.12 8.96 5.60
N PHE A 189 3.39 9.29 5.48
CA PHE A 189 3.81 10.70 5.52
C PHE A 189 5.14 10.89 4.80
N ASN A 190 5.41 12.11 4.35
CA ASN A 190 6.72 12.47 3.83
C ASN A 190 7.21 13.76 4.48
N LEU A 191 8.52 13.87 4.65
CA LEU A 191 9.15 15.08 5.18
C LEU A 191 10.46 15.34 4.47
N THR A 192 10.89 16.60 4.56
CA THR A 192 12.23 17.03 4.15
C THR A 192 13.03 17.38 5.40
N LEU A 193 14.14 16.70 5.61
CA LEU A 193 15.06 16.98 6.71
C LEU A 193 15.86 18.27 6.46
N SER A 194 16.51 18.78 7.51
CA SER A 194 17.26 20.05 7.46
C SER A 194 18.46 20.06 6.49
N ASP A 195 18.93 18.90 6.07
CA ASP A 195 19.99 18.75 5.07
C ASP A 195 19.46 18.64 3.63
N GLY A 196 18.13 18.74 3.45
CA GLY A 196 17.45 18.57 2.16
C GLY A 196 17.17 17.12 1.78
N THR A 197 17.44 16.15 2.65
CA THR A 197 17.07 14.75 2.43
C THR A 197 15.55 14.59 2.48
N HIS A 198 14.97 13.94 1.45
CA HIS A 198 13.56 13.60 1.43
C HIS A 198 13.33 12.20 1.97
N VAL A 199 12.32 12.04 2.82
CA VAL A 199 11.98 10.78 3.47
C VAL A 199 10.49 10.50 3.32
N TRP A 200 10.13 9.33 2.80
CA TRP A 200 8.77 8.80 2.81
C TRP A 200 8.68 7.74 3.91
N LEU A 201 7.64 7.80 4.72
CA LEU A 201 7.41 6.92 5.86
C LEU A 201 6.12 6.14 5.64
N ASN A 202 6.20 4.81 5.76
CA ASN A 202 5.06 3.92 5.60
C ASN A 202 4.28 3.77 6.93
N ALA A 203 3.16 3.05 6.91
CA ALA A 203 2.33 2.81 8.09
C ALA A 203 3.11 2.11 9.22
N GLU A 204 2.75 2.39 10.49
CA GLU A 204 3.41 1.84 11.68
C GLU A 204 4.92 2.12 11.72
N THR A 205 5.32 3.34 11.34
CA THR A 205 6.73 3.76 11.30
C THR A 205 7.00 4.89 12.29
N GLU A 206 8.16 4.83 12.93
CA GLU A 206 8.70 5.89 13.76
C GLU A 206 10.07 6.32 13.22
N LEU A 207 10.24 7.63 12.98
CA LEU A 207 11.51 8.23 12.63
C LEU A 207 11.90 9.25 13.69
N ARG A 208 13.09 9.07 14.32
CA ARG A 208 13.68 10.07 15.20
C ARG A 208 14.86 10.72 14.50
N TYR A 209 14.89 12.04 14.49
CA TYR A 209 15.89 12.80 13.76
C TYR A 209 16.20 14.12 14.46
N PRO A 210 17.41 14.65 14.32
CA PRO A 210 17.75 15.95 14.87
C PRO A 210 17.12 17.07 14.03
N VAL A 211 16.68 18.14 14.69
CA VAL A 211 16.20 19.36 14.06
C VAL A 211 17.25 19.91 13.09
N GLN A 212 18.52 19.84 13.46
CA GLN A 212 19.68 20.21 12.65
C GLN A 212 20.80 19.20 12.77
N PHE A 213 21.46 18.90 11.64
CA PHE A 213 22.62 18.01 11.63
C PHE A 213 23.91 18.78 11.93
N ASN A 214 24.25 19.00 13.20
CA ASN A 214 25.45 19.77 13.62
C ASN A 214 26.70 18.90 13.83
N GLY A 215 26.57 17.55 13.88
CA GLY A 215 27.69 16.60 14.09
C GLY A 215 28.51 16.33 12.82
N LYS A 216 29.48 15.42 12.94
CA LYS A 216 30.29 14.92 11.82
C LYS A 216 29.48 13.99 10.88
N GLU A 217 28.37 13.51 11.35
CA GLU A 217 27.48 12.58 10.65
C GLU A 217 26.03 13.10 10.71
N ARG A 218 25.20 12.66 9.79
CA ARG A 218 23.75 12.92 9.73
C ARG A 218 23.02 11.66 10.18
N VAL A 219 22.72 11.56 11.46
CA VAL A 219 22.16 10.34 12.05
C VAL A 219 20.66 10.47 12.26
N VAL A 220 19.90 9.49 11.78
CA VAL A 220 18.49 9.30 12.07
C VAL A 220 18.26 7.89 12.61
N TYR A 221 17.17 7.68 13.35
CA TYR A 221 16.79 6.39 13.93
C TYR A 221 15.45 5.96 13.36
N LEU A 222 15.37 4.74 12.85
CA LEU A 222 14.18 4.22 12.17
C LEU A 222 13.65 2.96 12.88
N LYS A 223 12.32 2.92 13.03
CA LYS A 223 11.56 1.70 13.30
C LYS A 223 10.38 1.67 12.32
N GLY A 224 10.19 0.56 11.59
CA GLY A 224 9.18 0.45 10.54
C GLY A 224 9.80 0.52 9.15
N GLU A 225 9.20 1.23 8.20
CA GLU A 225 9.65 1.29 6.81
C GLU A 225 9.74 2.72 6.29
N ALA A 226 10.89 3.07 5.71
CA ALA A 226 11.12 4.36 5.11
C ALA A 226 11.94 4.26 3.81
N TYR A 227 11.57 5.11 2.86
CA TYR A 227 12.34 5.36 1.66
C TYR A 227 13.06 6.71 1.80
N PHE A 228 14.34 6.72 1.44
CA PHE A 228 15.21 7.89 1.58
C PHE A 228 15.75 8.32 0.21
N GLU A 229 15.63 9.60 -0.10
CA GLU A 229 16.38 10.29 -1.16
C GLU A 229 17.37 11.23 -0.47
N VAL A 230 18.57 10.72 -0.20
CA VAL A 230 19.56 11.41 0.61
C VAL A 230 20.32 12.46 -0.19
N SER A 231 20.33 13.69 0.31
CA SER A 231 21.15 14.78 -0.26
C SER A 231 22.63 14.43 -0.29
N LYS A 232 23.27 14.64 -1.46
CA LYS A 232 24.68 14.30 -1.69
C LYS A 232 25.61 15.13 -0.82
N ASN A 233 26.40 14.45 0.03
CA ASN A 233 27.45 15.07 0.83
C ASN A 233 28.52 14.03 1.13
N LYS A 234 29.68 14.14 0.47
CA LYS A 234 30.82 13.22 0.60
C LYS A 234 31.57 13.37 1.92
N GLU A 235 31.52 14.54 2.53
CA GLU A 235 32.26 14.85 3.76
C GLU A 235 31.48 14.47 5.01
N LYS A 236 30.14 14.42 4.91
CA LYS A 236 29.26 14.16 6.03
C LYS A 236 28.28 13.03 5.72
N PRO A 237 28.62 11.78 6.08
CA PRO A 237 27.77 10.62 5.79
C PRO A 237 26.41 10.74 6.46
N PHE A 238 25.40 10.11 5.83
CA PHE A 238 24.06 9.94 6.38
C PHE A 238 23.93 8.50 6.92
N LEU A 239 23.48 8.36 8.15
CA LEU A 239 23.32 7.09 8.83
C LEU A 239 21.86 6.88 9.23
N VAL A 240 21.29 5.76 8.81
CA VAL A 240 20.03 5.24 9.36
C VAL A 240 20.39 4.18 10.39
N GLN A 241 20.14 4.50 11.66
CA GLN A 241 20.37 3.61 12.77
C GLN A 241 19.10 2.77 13.03
N VAL A 242 19.25 1.46 13.07
CA VAL A 242 18.20 0.48 13.38
C VAL A 242 18.77 -0.47 14.43
N ASP A 243 18.33 -0.32 15.66
CA ASP A 243 18.91 -1.05 16.80
C ASP A 243 20.45 -0.98 16.78
N ASP A 244 21.13 -2.14 16.75
CA ASP A 244 22.59 -2.22 16.72
C ASP A 244 23.16 -2.21 15.28
N MET A 245 22.34 -2.05 14.26
CA MET A 245 22.74 -1.99 12.86
C MET A 245 22.68 -0.56 12.33
N SER A 246 23.62 -0.19 11.48
CA SER A 246 23.61 1.08 10.77
C SER A 246 23.67 0.91 9.25
N VAL A 247 22.90 1.72 8.54
CA VAL A 247 22.92 1.86 7.08
C VAL A 247 23.57 3.20 6.76
N LYS A 248 24.73 3.19 6.12
CA LYS A 248 25.55 4.38 5.84
C LYS A 248 25.56 4.69 4.35
N VAL A 249 25.34 5.97 4.02
CA VAL A 249 25.31 6.47 2.64
C VAL A 249 25.89 7.89 2.53
N TYR A 250 26.16 8.36 1.29
CA TYR A 250 26.71 9.70 1.02
C TYR A 250 25.85 10.53 0.03
N GLY A 251 24.74 9.97 -0.46
CA GLY A 251 23.88 10.59 -1.46
C GLY A 251 23.26 9.51 -2.34
N THR A 252 22.20 8.89 -1.87
CA THR A 252 21.74 7.57 -2.29
C THR A 252 20.24 7.51 -2.17
N GLU A 253 19.59 6.77 -3.06
CA GLU A 253 18.18 6.42 -2.96
C GLU A 253 18.06 4.95 -2.54
N PHE A 254 17.35 4.69 -1.43
CA PHE A 254 17.21 3.35 -0.86
C PHE A 254 16.00 3.24 0.05
N ASN A 255 15.51 2.02 0.24
CA ASN A 255 14.45 1.68 1.18
C ASN A 255 15.03 0.90 2.35
N VAL A 256 14.56 1.18 3.56
CA VAL A 256 14.85 0.39 4.77
C VAL A 256 13.53 -0.07 5.36
N ASN A 257 13.42 -1.38 5.61
CA ASN A 257 12.27 -2.01 6.24
C ASN A 257 12.70 -2.81 7.47
N THR A 258 12.06 -2.58 8.61
CA THR A 258 12.42 -3.17 9.90
C THR A 258 11.24 -3.87 10.59
N TYR A 259 10.15 -4.16 9.87
CA TYR A 259 8.96 -4.79 10.49
C TYR A 259 9.23 -6.20 11.01
N ASN A 260 10.03 -6.97 10.29
CA ASN A 260 10.41 -8.33 10.66
C ASN A 260 11.94 -8.44 10.77
N ASN A 261 12.61 -8.63 9.64
CA ASN A 261 14.06 -8.50 9.53
C ASN A 261 14.45 -7.06 9.17
N ILE A 262 15.72 -6.71 9.35
CA ILE A 262 16.22 -5.44 8.85
C ILE A 262 16.63 -5.63 7.39
N GLU A 263 15.82 -5.10 6.48
CA GLU A 263 16.04 -5.18 5.04
C GLU A 263 16.41 -3.80 4.48
N THR A 264 17.40 -3.75 3.62
CA THR A 264 17.79 -2.54 2.90
C THR A 264 17.84 -2.83 1.41
N VAL A 265 17.11 -2.05 0.60
CA VAL A 265 17.10 -2.17 -0.88
C VAL A 265 17.68 -0.92 -1.48
N LEU A 266 18.72 -1.09 -2.28
CA LEU A 266 19.41 0.00 -2.95
C LEU A 266 18.84 0.26 -4.34
N VAL A 267 18.42 1.51 -4.59
CA VAL A 267 17.92 1.99 -5.88
C VAL A 267 19.03 2.63 -6.69
N THR A 268 19.62 3.71 -6.18
CA THR A 268 20.74 4.43 -6.83
C THR A 268 21.82 4.77 -5.83
N GLY A 269 23.06 4.79 -6.28
CA GLY A 269 24.22 5.16 -5.44
C GLY A 269 24.92 3.96 -4.81
N SER A 270 25.24 4.05 -3.51
CA SER A 270 25.96 3.00 -2.75
C SER A 270 25.47 3.01 -1.30
N VAL A 271 25.27 1.84 -0.76
CA VAL A 271 24.88 1.59 0.64
C VAL A 271 25.89 0.68 1.31
N SER A 272 26.30 1.06 2.52
CA SER A 272 27.01 0.18 3.43
C SER A 272 26.13 -0.19 4.62
N MET A 273 25.88 -1.49 4.81
CA MET A 273 25.21 -2.04 6.01
C MET A 273 26.30 -2.47 6.99
N ASN A 274 26.27 -1.93 8.21
CA ASN A 274 27.26 -2.23 9.24
C ASN A 274 26.62 -2.76 10.52
N GLN A 275 27.13 -3.89 11.01
CA GLN A 275 26.71 -4.48 12.28
C GLN A 275 27.95 -5.06 13.01
N GLY A 276 28.23 -4.54 14.21
CA GLY A 276 29.34 -5.04 15.04
C GLY A 276 30.71 -4.93 14.36
N GLY A 277 30.92 -3.91 13.50
CA GLY A 277 32.17 -3.71 12.75
C GLY A 277 32.26 -4.52 11.45
N LYS A 278 31.30 -5.37 11.15
CA LYS A 278 31.17 -6.05 9.82
C LYS A 278 30.43 -5.17 8.86
N GLU A 279 31.06 -4.84 7.76
CA GLU A 279 30.51 -3.98 6.71
C GLU A 279 30.19 -4.80 5.45
N VAL A 280 28.98 -4.60 4.91
CA VAL A 280 28.52 -5.22 3.66
C VAL A 280 28.05 -4.12 2.73
N LEU A 281 28.63 -4.04 1.53
CA LEU A 281 28.29 -3.07 0.50
C LEU A 281 27.21 -3.63 -0.43
N LEU A 282 26.20 -2.81 -0.72
CA LEU A 282 25.19 -3.10 -1.71
C LEU A 282 25.45 -2.31 -2.99
N LYS A 283 25.11 -2.93 -4.12
CA LYS A 283 25.03 -2.30 -5.45
C LYS A 283 23.59 -2.00 -5.80
N PRO A 284 23.31 -1.10 -6.74
CA PRO A 284 21.95 -0.89 -7.26
C PRO A 284 21.26 -2.22 -7.64
N ASN A 285 19.96 -2.31 -7.36
CA ASN A 285 19.12 -3.51 -7.51
C ASN A 285 19.48 -4.66 -6.57
N GLN A 286 20.21 -4.38 -5.48
CA GLN A 286 20.47 -5.38 -4.44
C GLN A 286 19.66 -5.09 -3.17
N LYS A 287 19.24 -6.19 -2.52
CA LYS A 287 18.67 -6.22 -1.19
C LYS A 287 19.65 -6.87 -0.22
N GLY A 288 19.98 -6.18 0.86
CA GLY A 288 20.64 -6.74 2.02
C GLY A 288 19.61 -7.06 3.11
N VAL A 289 19.71 -8.25 3.70
CA VAL A 289 18.86 -8.69 4.81
C VAL A 289 19.75 -9.03 5.99
N PHE A 290 19.57 -8.33 7.09
CA PHE A 290 20.18 -8.68 8.36
C PHE A 290 19.24 -9.58 9.16
N ASP A 291 19.65 -10.81 9.37
CA ASP A 291 18.98 -11.78 10.22
C ASP A 291 19.45 -11.61 11.67
N GLN A 292 18.55 -11.15 12.53
CA GLN A 292 18.85 -10.85 13.94
C GLN A 292 19.20 -12.10 14.75
N VAL A 293 18.75 -13.30 14.33
CA VAL A 293 19.00 -14.56 15.03
C VAL A 293 20.40 -15.06 14.73
N SER A 294 20.79 -15.07 13.46
CA SER A 294 22.11 -15.56 13.03
C SER A 294 23.21 -14.47 13.07
N GLY A 295 22.84 -13.19 13.17
CA GLY A 295 23.74 -12.05 13.10
C GLY A 295 24.42 -11.89 11.73
N LYS A 296 23.83 -12.44 10.66
CA LYS A 296 24.39 -12.41 9.31
C LYS A 296 23.65 -11.46 8.40
N ILE A 297 24.39 -10.78 7.53
CA ILE A 297 23.83 -10.02 6.41
C ILE A 297 23.94 -10.87 5.15
N THR A 298 22.82 -11.13 4.49
CA THR A 298 22.75 -11.78 3.18
C THR A 298 22.39 -10.77 2.10
N VAL A 299 22.93 -10.94 0.89
CA VAL A 299 22.69 -10.04 -0.24
C VAL A 299 22.12 -10.83 -1.42
N ALA A 300 21.09 -10.28 -2.06
CA ALA A 300 20.49 -10.85 -3.26
C ALA A 300 20.08 -9.74 -4.24
N ASP A 301 20.11 -10.04 -5.53
CA ASP A 301 19.53 -9.18 -6.56
C ASP A 301 18.01 -9.26 -6.51
N VAL A 302 17.33 -8.12 -6.70
CA VAL A 302 15.87 -8.02 -6.58
C VAL A 302 15.26 -7.07 -7.61
N ASP A 303 13.97 -7.28 -7.92
CA ASP A 303 13.15 -6.24 -8.57
C ASP A 303 12.83 -5.14 -7.54
N VAL A 304 13.52 -4.00 -7.70
CA VAL A 304 13.42 -2.86 -6.78
C VAL A 304 11.98 -2.35 -6.68
N LEU A 305 11.21 -2.41 -7.78
CA LEU A 305 9.83 -1.91 -7.79
C LEU A 305 8.94 -2.58 -6.74
N ALA A 306 9.17 -3.88 -6.46
CA ALA A 306 8.42 -4.60 -5.43
C ALA A 306 8.62 -4.04 -4.01
N TYR A 307 9.68 -3.25 -3.79
CA TYR A 307 10.05 -2.71 -2.48
C TYR A 307 9.83 -1.20 -2.34
N VAL A 308 9.74 -0.46 -3.46
CA VAL A 308 9.69 1.00 -3.42
C VAL A 308 8.43 1.61 -4.02
N SER A 309 7.62 0.83 -4.74
CA SER A 309 6.40 1.31 -5.41
C SER A 309 5.35 1.87 -4.44
N TRP A 310 5.40 1.45 -3.18
CA TRP A 310 4.48 1.92 -2.16
C TRP A 310 4.49 3.44 -1.99
N LYS A 311 5.66 4.09 -2.13
CA LYS A 311 5.77 5.56 -2.07
C LYS A 311 5.05 6.28 -3.21
N ASN A 312 4.78 5.57 -4.32
CA ASN A 312 4.07 6.06 -5.49
C ASN A 312 2.58 5.63 -5.50
N GLY A 313 2.10 5.05 -4.39
CA GLY A 313 0.70 4.63 -4.25
C GLY A 313 0.38 3.27 -4.87
N ASP A 314 1.37 2.39 -5.02
CA ASP A 314 1.22 1.04 -5.56
C ASP A 314 1.70 -0.04 -4.58
N PHE A 315 1.02 -1.19 -4.60
CA PHE A 315 1.55 -2.43 -4.06
C PHE A 315 1.96 -3.33 -5.23
N ILE A 316 3.23 -3.70 -5.29
CA ILE A 316 3.74 -4.67 -6.25
C ILE A 316 4.20 -5.90 -5.48
N PHE A 317 3.64 -7.06 -5.82
CA PHE A 317 3.99 -8.34 -5.24
C PHE A 317 4.69 -9.18 -6.30
N ARG A 318 5.77 -9.86 -5.96
CA ARG A 318 6.54 -10.74 -6.85
C ARG A 318 6.78 -12.07 -6.15
N ASN A 319 6.01 -13.10 -6.52
CA ASN A 319 6.09 -14.43 -5.90
C ASN A 319 6.16 -14.35 -4.36
N GLU A 320 5.33 -13.49 -3.79
CA GLU A 320 5.32 -13.17 -2.37
C GLU A 320 4.31 -14.04 -1.63
N SER A 321 4.62 -14.46 -0.40
CA SER A 321 3.69 -15.27 0.39
C SER A 321 2.45 -14.49 0.77
N LEU A 322 1.29 -15.16 0.80
CA LEU A 322 0.02 -14.52 1.20
C LEU A 322 0.13 -13.90 2.59
N ASN A 323 0.89 -14.51 3.51
CA ASN A 323 1.13 -13.92 4.83
C ASN A 323 1.82 -12.55 4.71
N SER A 324 2.90 -12.46 3.94
CA SER A 324 3.62 -11.19 3.75
C SER A 324 2.76 -10.13 3.07
N ILE A 325 1.96 -10.52 2.06
CA ILE A 325 0.99 -9.64 1.39
C ILE A 325 -0.05 -9.12 2.41
N MET A 326 -0.66 -10.03 3.17
CA MET A 326 -1.68 -9.67 4.16
C MET A 326 -1.11 -8.79 5.28
N ASP A 327 0.15 -8.96 5.66
CA ASP A 327 0.84 -8.09 6.62
C ASP A 327 0.98 -6.65 6.09
N LYS A 328 1.34 -6.47 4.81
CA LYS A 328 1.39 -5.16 4.15
C LYS A 328 0.00 -4.51 4.09
N LEU A 329 -1.01 -5.28 3.68
CA LEU A 329 -2.39 -4.81 3.60
C LEU A 329 -2.96 -4.49 4.98
N SER A 330 -2.63 -5.30 6.00
CA SER A 330 -3.10 -5.07 7.36
C SER A 330 -2.59 -3.76 7.93
N ARG A 331 -1.33 -3.42 7.67
CA ARG A 331 -0.77 -2.12 8.10
C ARG A 331 -1.44 -0.95 7.38
N TRP A 332 -1.69 -1.06 6.09
CA TRP A 332 -2.24 0.04 5.29
C TRP A 332 -3.74 0.24 5.46
N TYR A 333 -4.52 -0.85 5.53
CA TYR A 333 -5.99 -0.77 5.67
C TYR A 333 -6.47 -0.93 7.11
N GLY A 334 -5.57 -1.09 8.08
CA GLY A 334 -5.94 -1.29 9.48
C GLY A 334 -6.62 -2.64 9.75
N LEU A 335 -6.27 -3.70 9.00
CA LEU A 335 -6.94 -5.00 9.08
C LEU A 335 -6.34 -5.88 10.18
N GLU A 336 -7.17 -6.72 10.79
CA GLU A 336 -6.79 -7.88 11.58
C GLU A 336 -6.98 -9.13 10.74
N VAL A 337 -5.91 -9.90 10.51
CA VAL A 337 -5.94 -11.09 9.65
C VAL A 337 -5.95 -12.36 10.50
N LEU A 338 -6.91 -13.24 10.24
CA LEU A 338 -7.07 -14.52 10.91
C LEU A 338 -7.06 -15.65 9.88
N TYR A 339 -6.09 -16.56 9.97
CA TYR A 339 -6.02 -17.74 9.13
C TYR A 339 -6.71 -18.91 9.82
N GLN A 340 -7.76 -19.46 9.19
CA GLN A 340 -8.37 -20.74 9.61
C GLN A 340 -7.57 -21.94 9.11
N ASP A 341 -6.83 -21.76 8.00
CA ASP A 341 -5.91 -22.75 7.45
C ASP A 341 -4.51 -22.14 7.33
N ALA A 342 -3.60 -22.57 8.19
CA ALA A 342 -2.22 -22.06 8.22
C ALA A 342 -1.44 -22.32 6.92
N ARG A 343 -1.82 -23.32 6.11
CA ARG A 343 -1.16 -23.63 4.83
C ARG A 343 -1.28 -22.48 3.84
N LEU A 344 -2.38 -21.71 3.92
CA LEU A 344 -2.63 -20.57 3.04
C LEU A 344 -1.61 -19.44 3.22
N GLN A 345 -0.97 -19.34 4.39
CA GLN A 345 0.08 -18.35 4.64
C GLN A 345 1.24 -18.45 3.64
N ASN A 346 1.51 -19.67 3.14
CA ASN A 346 2.63 -19.95 2.24
C ASN A 346 2.23 -19.91 0.76
N VAL A 347 0.96 -19.69 0.42
CA VAL A 347 0.52 -19.50 -0.97
C VAL A 347 1.23 -18.28 -1.54
N ARG A 348 1.85 -18.44 -2.71
CA ARG A 348 2.61 -17.37 -3.34
C ARG A 348 1.81 -16.71 -4.44
N LEU A 349 1.77 -15.41 -4.42
CA LEU A 349 1.02 -14.58 -5.35
C LEU A 349 1.91 -13.49 -5.92
N SER A 350 1.61 -13.15 -7.18
CA SER A 350 2.19 -11.98 -7.84
C SER A 350 1.06 -11.03 -8.22
N GLY A 351 1.32 -9.76 -8.19
CA GLY A 351 0.29 -8.82 -8.52
C GLY A 351 0.67 -7.36 -8.28
N ASN A 352 -0.10 -6.39 -8.86
CA ASN A 352 0.00 -4.93 -8.66
C ASN A 352 -1.37 -4.33 -8.28
N LEU A 353 -1.43 -3.53 -7.31
CA LEU A 353 -2.64 -2.94 -6.78
C LEU A 353 -2.42 -1.48 -6.46
N LYS A 354 -3.35 -0.62 -6.82
CA LYS A 354 -3.38 0.76 -6.33
C LYS A 354 -3.74 0.77 -4.84
N ARG A 355 -2.90 1.38 -4.00
CA ARG A 355 -3.04 1.42 -2.54
C ARG A 355 -4.35 2.07 -2.07
N TYR A 356 -4.91 2.99 -2.85
CA TYR A 356 -6.09 3.76 -2.46
C TYR A 356 -7.42 3.15 -2.92
N LYS A 357 -7.39 1.95 -3.53
CA LYS A 357 -8.61 1.20 -3.89
C LYS A 357 -9.21 0.45 -2.70
N ASP A 358 -10.45 0.00 -2.88
CA ASP A 358 -11.11 -0.87 -1.90
C ASP A 358 -10.41 -2.24 -1.85
N VAL A 359 -9.94 -2.63 -0.69
CA VAL A 359 -9.23 -3.90 -0.48
C VAL A 359 -10.07 -5.13 -0.84
N ARG A 360 -11.41 -5.01 -0.83
CA ARG A 360 -12.31 -6.11 -1.19
C ARG A 360 -12.18 -6.52 -2.65
N GLU A 361 -11.88 -5.58 -3.56
CA GLU A 361 -11.61 -5.87 -4.97
C GLU A 361 -10.37 -6.76 -5.13
N LEU A 362 -9.36 -6.52 -4.29
CA LEU A 362 -8.16 -7.34 -4.23
C LEU A 362 -8.47 -8.76 -3.74
N PHE A 363 -9.25 -8.89 -2.67
CA PHE A 363 -9.62 -10.22 -2.14
C PHE A 363 -10.37 -11.05 -3.17
N VAL A 364 -11.30 -10.44 -3.92
CA VAL A 364 -11.98 -11.11 -5.03
C VAL A 364 -10.97 -11.59 -6.09
N SER A 365 -9.94 -10.81 -6.36
CA SER A 365 -8.89 -11.19 -7.31
C SER A 365 -8.04 -12.36 -6.76
N PHE A 366 -7.65 -12.30 -5.50
CA PHE A 366 -6.92 -13.39 -4.84
C PHE A 366 -7.71 -14.69 -4.77
N GLU A 367 -9.04 -14.62 -4.53
CA GLU A 367 -9.91 -15.78 -4.55
C GLU A 367 -9.94 -16.47 -5.93
N LYS A 368 -9.81 -15.71 -7.03
CA LYS A 368 -9.82 -16.29 -8.38
C LYS A 368 -8.55 -17.08 -8.71
N ILE A 369 -7.41 -16.67 -8.16
CA ILE A 369 -6.09 -17.22 -8.51
C ILE A 369 -5.49 -18.12 -7.42
N SER A 370 -6.21 -18.36 -6.32
CA SER A 370 -5.77 -19.22 -5.22
C SER A 370 -6.93 -20.02 -4.64
N ASP A 371 -6.62 -20.99 -3.78
CA ASP A 371 -7.61 -21.74 -3.01
C ASP A 371 -8.09 -21.04 -1.75
N ALA A 372 -7.69 -19.75 -1.58
CA ALA A 372 -8.10 -18.96 -0.43
C ALA A 372 -9.49 -18.34 -0.64
N ARG A 373 -10.23 -18.17 0.47
CA ARG A 373 -11.42 -17.33 0.62
C ARG A 373 -11.18 -16.25 1.64
N PHE A 374 -11.75 -15.06 1.40
CA PHE A 374 -11.61 -13.91 2.28
C PHE A 374 -12.97 -13.45 2.78
N LYS A 375 -13.25 -13.64 4.07
CA LYS A 375 -14.47 -13.13 4.71
C LYS A 375 -14.16 -11.91 5.54
N VAL A 376 -14.71 -10.77 5.15
CA VAL A 376 -14.53 -9.48 5.84
C VAL A 376 -15.63 -9.27 6.86
N GLN A 377 -15.26 -9.00 8.12
CA GLN A 377 -16.14 -8.70 9.23
C GLN A 377 -15.61 -7.46 10.00
N GLY A 378 -16.13 -6.28 9.67
CA GLY A 378 -15.56 -5.04 10.19
C GLY A 378 -14.15 -4.81 9.63
N ASN A 379 -13.15 -4.72 10.51
CA ASN A 379 -11.73 -4.66 10.17
C ASN A 379 -11.04 -6.04 10.18
N LYS A 380 -11.78 -7.12 10.52
CA LYS A 380 -11.23 -8.49 10.53
C LYS A 380 -11.40 -9.14 9.18
N VAL A 381 -10.35 -9.82 8.72
CA VAL A 381 -10.32 -10.63 7.51
C VAL A 381 -10.01 -12.06 7.90
N ILE A 382 -10.96 -12.94 7.67
CA ILE A 382 -10.82 -14.37 7.92
C ILE A 382 -10.42 -15.03 6.59
N VAL A 383 -9.25 -15.67 6.58
CA VAL A 383 -8.72 -16.39 5.41
C VAL A 383 -8.92 -17.89 5.63
N SER A 384 -9.69 -18.53 4.77
CA SER A 384 -10.03 -19.95 4.82
C SER A 384 -9.79 -20.62 3.46
N SER A 385 -9.71 -21.94 3.42
CA SER A 385 -9.74 -22.71 2.15
C SER A 385 -11.14 -22.64 1.50
N LYS A 386 -11.17 -22.78 0.16
CA LYS A 386 -12.41 -22.95 -0.60
C LYS A 386 -13.13 -24.24 -0.27
#